data_27c9b8c5c8c87d57f0777e5c95b9b5e3
#
_entry.id   27c9b8c5c8c87d57f0777e5c95b9b5e3
#
_cell.length_a   1.000
_cell.length_b   1.000
_cell.length_c   1.000
_cell.angle_alpha   90.00
_cell.angle_beta   90.00
_cell.angle_gamma   90.00
#
_symmetry.space_group_name_H-M   'P 1'
#
loop_
_entity.id
_entity.type
_entity.pdbx_description
1 polymer ?
#
loop_
_entity_poly.entity_id
_entity_poly.type
_entity_poly.pdbx_seq_one_letter_code
_entity_poly.pdbx_strand_id
1 'polypeptide(L)'
;NVPTPFTEIFAKSTFEQGQVLDALVSINLSPEFNFTLAHKGYKSLGKYINTQTRGNQFRFSTNYNSKNKKSQLKFHLTSQNLFNQESGGLTPDGIYFYEQAPNYFVLDDFGNQIENEDGSFEMVEYDGYIDRSRLPSWLLSESSLYSKRAFLDFRRSLKFNEEKNISTLTL
;
A
#
# COMPACT_ATOMS: atom_id res chain seq x y z
N ASN A 1 10.50 -13.43 19.08
CA ASN A 1 11.95 -13.22 18.92
C ASN A 1 12.47 -14.18 17.88
N VAL A 2 13.32 -13.70 16.97
CA VAL A 2 14.02 -14.52 16.00
C VAL A 2 15.41 -14.84 16.54
N PRO A 3 15.94 -16.08 16.39
CA PRO A 3 17.26 -16.44 16.92
C PRO A 3 18.41 -15.67 16.26
N THR A 4 18.24 -15.32 14.99
CA THR A 4 19.19 -14.56 14.18
C THR A 4 18.51 -13.33 13.58
N PRO A 5 19.26 -12.29 13.18
CA PRO A 5 18.70 -11.21 12.40
C PRO A 5 17.94 -11.74 11.17
N PHE A 6 16.75 -11.26 10.96
CA PHE A 6 15.89 -11.67 9.85
C PHE A 6 15.54 -10.44 9.00
N THR A 7 15.80 -10.54 7.71
CA THR A 7 15.43 -9.51 6.73
C THR A 7 14.67 -10.17 5.60
N GLU A 8 13.55 -9.59 5.23
CA GLU A 8 12.75 -10.00 4.10
C GLU A 8 12.45 -8.76 3.24
N ILE A 9 12.65 -8.88 1.95
CA ILE A 9 12.30 -7.86 0.97
C ILE A 9 11.56 -8.56 -0.16
N PHE A 10 10.32 -8.15 -0.36
CA PHE A 10 9.50 -8.59 -1.48
C PHE A 10 9.16 -7.37 -2.35
N ALA A 11 9.53 -7.44 -3.62
CA ALA A 11 9.18 -6.43 -4.62
C ALA A 11 8.55 -7.11 -5.82
N LYS A 12 7.44 -6.54 -6.29
CA LYS A 12 6.75 -6.99 -7.50
C LYS A 12 6.27 -5.78 -8.28
N SER A 13 6.49 -5.80 -9.59
CA SER A 13 5.90 -4.87 -10.54
C SER A 13 5.08 -5.63 -11.57
N THR A 14 4.09 -4.97 -12.15
CA THR A 14 3.28 -5.49 -13.24
C THR A 14 3.37 -4.55 -14.42
N PHE A 15 3.20 -5.08 -15.63
CA PHE A 15 3.17 -4.27 -16.86
C PHE A 15 2.06 -3.20 -16.81
N GLU A 16 0.99 -3.48 -16.10
CA GLU A 16 -0.16 -2.59 -15.90
C GLU A 16 0.08 -1.53 -14.80
N GLN A 17 1.33 -1.07 -14.65
CA GLN A 17 1.71 0.01 -13.73
C GLN A 17 1.34 -0.25 -12.27
N GLY A 18 1.36 -1.52 -11.87
CA GLY A 18 1.23 -1.94 -10.48
C GLY A 18 2.60 -2.18 -9.86
N GLN A 19 2.77 -1.74 -8.61
CA GLN A 19 3.99 -1.95 -7.84
C GLN A 19 3.64 -2.32 -6.40
N VAL A 20 4.37 -3.28 -5.85
CA VAL A 20 4.31 -3.65 -4.44
C VAL A 20 5.73 -3.77 -3.90
N LEU A 21 5.97 -3.15 -2.77
CA LEU A 21 7.18 -3.33 -1.96
C LEU A 21 6.75 -3.70 -0.55
N ASP A 22 7.24 -4.83 -0.05
CA ASP A 22 7.09 -5.24 1.35
C ASP A 22 8.48 -5.54 1.90
N ALA A 23 8.91 -4.82 2.91
CA ALA A 23 10.22 -4.95 3.52
C ALA A 23 10.09 -5.08 5.04
N LEU A 24 10.80 -6.03 5.61
CA LEU A 24 10.81 -6.31 7.03
C LEU A 24 12.23 -6.60 7.51
N VAL A 25 12.58 -6.00 8.65
CA VAL A 25 13.83 -6.28 9.37
C VAL A 25 13.48 -6.56 10.82
N SER A 26 13.93 -7.68 11.36
CA SER A 26 13.79 -8.05 12.77
C SER A 26 15.14 -8.41 13.37
N ILE A 27 15.52 -7.75 14.45
CA ILE A 27 16.85 -7.88 15.06
C ILE A 27 16.70 -8.04 16.56
N ASN A 28 17.47 -8.96 17.15
CA ASN A 28 17.71 -9.03 18.58
C ASN A 28 18.96 -8.21 18.91
N LEU A 29 18.83 -7.09 19.62
CA LEU A 29 19.96 -6.33 20.14
C LEU A 29 20.58 -7.01 21.37
N SER A 30 19.78 -7.78 22.07
CA SER A 30 20.22 -8.65 23.18
C SER A 30 19.25 -9.84 23.27
N PRO A 31 19.58 -10.87 24.07
CA PRO A 31 18.65 -11.99 24.32
C PRO A 31 17.30 -11.53 24.92
N GLU A 32 17.30 -10.37 25.57
CA GLU A 32 16.12 -9.82 26.22
C GLU A 32 15.33 -8.85 25.32
N PHE A 33 15.97 -8.27 24.29
CA PHE A 33 15.40 -7.17 23.52
C PHE A 33 15.39 -7.45 22.02
N ASN A 34 14.21 -7.46 21.45
CA ASN A 34 13.97 -7.56 20.03
C ASN A 34 13.25 -6.32 19.52
N PHE A 35 13.56 -5.88 18.32
CA PHE A 35 12.75 -4.94 17.56
C PHE A 35 12.54 -5.38 16.12
N THR A 36 11.46 -4.92 15.52
CA THR A 36 11.11 -5.18 14.14
C THR A 36 10.64 -3.87 13.50
N LEU A 37 11.17 -3.60 12.32
CA LEU A 37 10.72 -2.54 11.42
C LEU A 37 10.15 -3.19 10.18
N ALA A 38 8.99 -2.73 9.72
CA ALA A 38 8.42 -3.19 8.47
C ALA A 38 7.76 -2.02 7.73
N HIS A 39 7.92 -2.03 6.42
CA HIS A 39 7.27 -1.09 5.52
C HIS A 39 6.61 -1.87 4.38
N LYS A 40 5.36 -1.56 4.12
CA LYS A 40 4.63 -2.08 2.97
C LYS A 40 4.04 -0.92 2.18
N GLY A 41 4.41 -0.85 0.90
CA GLY A 41 3.88 0.11 -0.05
C GLY A 41 3.32 -0.59 -1.26
N TYR A 42 2.22 -0.09 -1.79
CA TYR A 42 1.69 -0.53 -3.07
C TYR A 42 1.06 0.64 -3.82
N LYS A 43 1.11 0.54 -5.13
CA LYS A 43 0.47 1.47 -6.05
C LYS A 43 -0.02 0.69 -7.27
N SER A 44 -1.21 1.00 -7.72
CA SER A 44 -1.76 0.53 -9.00
C SER A 44 -2.51 1.68 -9.65
N LEU A 45 -2.31 1.90 -10.93
CA LEU A 45 -3.12 2.87 -11.68
C LEU A 45 -4.47 2.28 -12.08
N GLY A 46 -4.60 0.94 -12.01
CA GLY A 46 -5.78 0.24 -12.47
C GLY A 46 -5.89 0.20 -14.01
N LYS A 47 -6.82 -0.56 -14.53
CA LYS A 47 -7.04 -0.71 -15.99
C LYS A 47 -7.78 0.49 -16.59
N TYR A 48 -8.71 1.08 -15.85
CA TYR A 48 -9.56 2.17 -16.32
C TYR A 48 -9.14 3.51 -15.73
N ILE A 49 -9.63 4.61 -16.31
CA ILE A 49 -9.49 5.96 -15.75
C ILE A 49 -10.12 6.02 -14.35
N ASN A 50 -9.58 6.84 -13.46
CA ASN A 50 -10.10 7.05 -12.11
C ASN A 50 -10.23 5.77 -11.26
N THR A 51 -9.28 4.84 -11.40
CA THR A 51 -9.22 3.60 -10.62
C THR A 51 -7.89 3.43 -9.90
N GLN A 52 -7.16 4.53 -9.71
CA GLN A 52 -5.89 4.49 -9.00
C GLN A 52 -6.09 4.08 -7.54
N THR A 53 -5.28 3.16 -7.09
CA THR A 53 -5.16 2.81 -5.67
C THR A 53 -3.72 2.86 -5.22
N ARG A 54 -3.48 3.29 -3.99
CA ARG A 54 -2.16 3.28 -3.36
C ARG A 54 -2.29 3.14 -1.85
N GLY A 55 -1.30 2.52 -1.25
CA GLY A 55 -1.24 2.41 0.19
C GLY A 55 0.19 2.33 0.68
N ASN A 56 0.42 2.91 1.84
CA ASN A 56 1.66 2.82 2.59
C ASN A 56 1.36 2.43 4.02
N GLN A 57 2.12 1.51 4.55
CA GLN A 57 2.03 1.09 5.94
C GLN A 57 3.44 0.99 6.52
N PHE A 58 3.67 1.67 7.62
CA PHE A 58 4.84 1.52 8.45
C PHE A 58 4.45 0.82 9.75
N ARG A 59 5.24 -0.16 10.15
CA ARG A 59 5.07 -0.91 11.40
C ARG A 59 6.37 -0.95 12.17
N PHE A 60 6.28 -0.63 13.43
CA PHE A 60 7.36 -0.82 14.39
C PHE A 60 6.86 -1.69 15.52
N SER A 61 7.62 -2.68 15.92
CA SER A 61 7.31 -3.46 17.12
C SER A 61 8.57 -3.77 17.89
N THR A 62 8.42 -3.83 19.20
CA THR A 62 9.49 -4.22 20.10
C THR A 62 8.98 -5.13 21.19
N ASN A 63 9.84 -6.02 21.65
CA ASN A 63 9.58 -6.94 22.73
C ASN A 63 10.80 -6.97 23.66
N TYR A 64 10.56 -6.68 24.93
CA TYR A 64 11.56 -6.74 25.98
C TYR A 64 11.14 -7.73 27.06
N ASN A 65 12.05 -8.64 27.41
CA ASN A 65 11.90 -9.57 28.52
C ASN A 65 13.07 -9.38 29.46
N SER A 66 12.82 -9.01 30.72
CA SER A 66 13.90 -8.85 31.69
C SER A 66 14.63 -10.18 31.94
N LYS A 67 15.94 -10.12 32.28
CA LYS A 67 16.79 -11.29 32.55
C LYS A 67 16.18 -12.21 33.62
N ASN A 68 15.57 -11.65 34.63
CA ASN A 68 14.92 -12.39 35.73
C ASN A 68 13.49 -12.86 35.33
N LYS A 69 13.04 -12.66 34.09
CA LYS A 69 11.69 -12.99 33.58
C LYS A 69 10.52 -12.40 34.37
N LYS A 70 10.79 -11.42 35.28
CA LYS A 70 9.74 -10.79 36.08
C LYS A 70 9.02 -9.65 35.37
N SER A 71 9.61 -9.08 34.33
CA SER A 71 9.00 -7.98 33.56
C SER A 71 9.04 -8.28 32.09
N GLN A 72 7.94 -8.02 31.41
CA GLN A 72 7.78 -8.11 29.97
C GLN A 72 7.14 -6.82 29.45
N LEU A 73 7.68 -6.28 28.37
CA LEU A 73 7.13 -5.14 27.65
C LEU A 73 6.97 -5.51 26.18
N LYS A 74 5.79 -5.28 25.63
CA LYS A 74 5.52 -5.35 24.19
C LYS A 74 4.98 -4.02 23.74
N PHE A 75 5.55 -3.49 22.68
CA PHE A 75 5.07 -2.27 22.07
C PHE A 75 4.92 -2.47 20.55
N HIS A 76 3.84 -1.93 20.01
CA HIS A 76 3.57 -1.95 18.57
C HIS A 76 3.01 -0.61 18.13
N LEU A 77 3.59 -0.06 17.07
CA LEU A 77 3.13 1.14 16.40
C LEU A 77 2.85 0.82 14.93
N THR A 78 1.70 1.23 14.44
CA THR A 78 1.34 1.17 13.02
C THR A 78 0.91 2.55 12.56
N SER A 79 1.45 2.98 11.42
CA SER A 79 0.98 4.16 10.69
C SER A 79 0.67 3.74 9.27
N GLN A 80 -0.53 4.03 8.81
CA GLN A 80 -0.96 3.66 7.45
C GLN A 80 -1.71 4.79 6.78
N ASN A 81 -1.55 4.84 5.46
CA ASN A 81 -2.26 5.73 4.56
C ASN A 81 -2.76 4.91 3.38
N LEU A 82 -4.05 4.93 3.14
CA LEU A 82 -4.71 4.27 2.03
C LEU A 82 -5.42 5.34 1.20
N PHE A 83 -5.29 5.21 -0.11
CA PHE A 83 -5.96 6.07 -1.08
C PHE A 83 -6.56 5.20 -2.18
N ASN A 84 -7.78 5.51 -2.55
CA ASN A 84 -8.50 4.82 -3.59
C ASN A 84 -9.33 5.81 -4.40
N GLN A 85 -9.27 5.70 -5.72
CA GLN A 85 -10.18 6.36 -6.64
C GLN A 85 -11.30 5.41 -7.04
N GLU A 86 -12.49 5.97 -7.23
CA GLU A 86 -13.67 5.24 -7.64
C GLU A 86 -14.26 5.88 -8.89
N SER A 87 -14.29 5.11 -9.97
CA SER A 87 -14.73 5.58 -11.29
C SER A 87 -16.25 5.49 -11.51
N GLY A 88 -16.96 4.70 -10.70
CA GLY A 88 -18.37 4.40 -10.94
C GLY A 88 -18.64 3.54 -12.19
N GLY A 89 -17.58 3.03 -12.83
CA GLY A 89 -17.65 2.30 -14.09
C GLY A 89 -17.46 3.19 -15.32
N LEU A 90 -17.45 2.57 -16.50
CA LEU A 90 -17.33 3.28 -17.77
C LEU A 90 -18.68 3.86 -18.21
N THR A 91 -18.65 5.01 -18.84
CA THR A 91 -19.81 5.56 -19.57
C THR A 91 -20.12 4.70 -20.82
N PRO A 92 -21.30 4.84 -21.45
CA PRO A 92 -21.59 4.17 -22.72
C PRO A 92 -20.54 4.43 -23.81
N ASP A 93 -20.03 5.66 -23.88
CA ASP A 93 -18.96 6.01 -24.83
C ASP A 93 -17.65 5.29 -24.43
N GLY A 94 -17.33 5.21 -23.16
CA GLY A 94 -16.18 4.47 -22.65
C GLY A 94 -16.29 2.97 -22.98
N ILE A 95 -17.47 2.39 -22.87
CA ILE A 95 -17.73 0.99 -23.25
C ILE A 95 -17.53 0.82 -24.76
N TYR A 96 -18.09 1.72 -25.56
CA TYR A 96 -17.93 1.69 -27.02
C TYR A 96 -16.45 1.74 -27.43
N PHE A 97 -15.66 2.66 -26.88
CA PHE A 97 -14.23 2.74 -27.14
C PHE A 97 -13.48 1.49 -26.69
N TYR A 98 -13.87 0.90 -25.57
CA TYR A 98 -13.23 -0.31 -25.07
C TYR A 98 -13.53 -1.54 -25.96
N GLU A 99 -14.78 -1.70 -26.43
CA GLU A 99 -15.21 -2.87 -27.19
C GLU A 99 -14.86 -2.78 -28.68
N GLN A 100 -14.95 -1.59 -29.25
CA GLN A 100 -14.80 -1.40 -30.69
C GLN A 100 -13.39 -0.96 -31.10
N ALA A 101 -12.58 -0.51 -30.13
CA ALA A 101 -11.22 0.02 -30.37
C ALA A 101 -11.14 0.90 -31.64
N PRO A 102 -11.96 1.97 -31.77
CA PRO A 102 -11.99 2.78 -32.99
C PRO A 102 -10.69 3.58 -33.10
N ASN A 103 -10.19 3.73 -34.33
CA ASN A 103 -9.08 4.61 -34.62
C ASN A 103 -9.45 6.06 -34.29
N TYR A 104 -8.47 6.87 -33.96
CA TYR A 104 -8.69 8.29 -33.64
C TYR A 104 -7.58 9.17 -34.21
N PHE A 105 -7.91 10.43 -34.45
CA PHE A 105 -6.97 11.42 -34.93
C PHE A 105 -6.05 11.88 -33.81
N VAL A 106 -4.78 12.01 -34.09
CA VAL A 106 -3.83 12.69 -33.19
C VAL A 106 -4.11 14.19 -33.27
N LEU A 107 -4.17 14.84 -32.11
CA LEU A 107 -4.39 16.27 -32.01
C LEU A 107 -3.11 16.95 -31.54
N ASP A 108 -2.86 18.17 -32.05
CA ASP A 108 -1.82 19.03 -31.56
C ASP A 108 -2.19 19.65 -30.19
N ASP A 109 -1.29 20.45 -29.61
CA ASP A 109 -1.50 21.11 -28.32
C ASP A 109 -2.67 22.12 -28.34
N PHE A 110 -3.17 22.48 -29.52
CA PHE A 110 -4.30 23.39 -29.73
C PHE A 110 -5.62 22.66 -30.05
N GLY A 111 -5.57 21.32 -30.17
CA GLY A 111 -6.73 20.48 -30.46
C GLY A 111 -7.04 20.34 -31.96
N ASN A 112 -6.13 20.71 -32.88
CA ASN A 112 -6.27 20.48 -34.28
C ASN A 112 -5.73 19.12 -34.70
N GLN A 113 -6.29 18.50 -35.73
CA GLN A 113 -5.78 17.27 -36.30
C GLN A 113 -4.42 17.52 -36.97
N ILE A 114 -3.47 16.62 -36.74
CA ILE A 114 -2.13 16.69 -37.34
C ILE A 114 -2.22 16.12 -38.75
N GLU A 115 -1.85 16.94 -39.76
CA GLU A 115 -1.83 16.55 -41.17
C GLU A 115 -0.43 16.04 -41.53
N ASN A 116 -0.38 14.89 -42.19
CA ASN A 116 0.83 14.30 -42.74
C ASN A 116 1.26 14.99 -44.05
N GLU A 117 2.48 14.77 -44.51
CA GLU A 117 3.01 15.34 -45.76
C GLU A 117 2.22 14.94 -47.00
N ASP A 118 1.48 13.84 -46.97
CA ASP A 118 0.65 13.33 -48.05
C ASP A 118 -0.79 13.87 -48.03
N GLY A 119 -1.12 14.77 -47.12
CA GLY A 119 -2.46 15.34 -46.94
C GLY A 119 -3.43 14.43 -46.16
N SER A 120 -2.99 13.29 -45.66
CA SER A 120 -3.76 12.48 -44.72
C SER A 120 -3.61 13.00 -43.28
N PHE A 121 -4.55 12.64 -42.43
CA PHE A 121 -4.44 12.98 -41.02
C PHE A 121 -3.80 11.84 -40.22
N GLU A 122 -2.94 12.20 -39.26
CA GLU A 122 -2.33 11.23 -38.36
C GLU A 122 -3.39 10.54 -37.51
N MET A 123 -3.43 9.21 -37.61
CA MET A 123 -4.38 8.39 -36.84
C MET A 123 -3.63 7.33 -36.05
N VAL A 124 -4.12 7.09 -34.85
CA VAL A 124 -3.61 6.03 -33.96
C VAL A 124 -4.73 5.02 -33.73
N GLU A 125 -4.37 3.74 -33.80
CA GLU A 125 -5.26 2.68 -33.39
C GLU A 125 -5.48 2.77 -31.89
N TYR A 126 -6.73 2.78 -31.44
CA TYR A 126 -7.09 2.85 -30.05
C TYR A 126 -6.78 1.53 -29.34
N ASP A 127 -5.88 1.60 -28.37
CA ASP A 127 -5.66 0.54 -27.40
C ASP A 127 -6.28 0.96 -26.06
N GLY A 128 -7.45 0.41 -25.74
CA GLY A 128 -8.19 0.69 -24.53
C GLY A 128 -7.42 0.43 -23.23
N TYR A 129 -6.31 -0.28 -23.35
CA TYR A 129 -5.41 -0.55 -22.26
C TYR A 129 -4.38 0.56 -22.05
N ILE A 130 -3.76 1.06 -23.14
CA ILE A 130 -2.72 2.10 -23.09
C ILE A 130 -3.35 3.49 -23.02
N ASP A 131 -4.31 3.79 -23.88
CA ASP A 131 -4.97 5.10 -23.92
C ASP A 131 -6.21 5.15 -23.01
N ARG A 132 -5.94 5.25 -21.71
CA ARG A 132 -6.99 5.32 -20.70
C ARG A 132 -7.79 6.61 -20.74
N SER A 133 -7.26 7.67 -21.35
CA SER A 133 -7.96 8.96 -21.46
C SER A 133 -9.22 8.86 -22.33
N ARG A 134 -9.26 7.86 -23.23
CA ARG A 134 -10.39 7.58 -24.10
C ARG A 134 -11.51 6.77 -23.45
N LEU A 135 -11.32 6.31 -22.23
CA LEU A 135 -12.29 5.52 -21.47
C LEU A 135 -13.00 6.37 -20.40
N PRO A 136 -13.92 7.27 -20.77
CA PRO A 136 -14.58 8.13 -19.79
C PRO A 136 -15.34 7.29 -18.76
N SER A 137 -15.28 7.72 -17.51
CA SER A 137 -15.93 7.10 -16.39
C SER A 137 -17.01 8.02 -15.80
N TRP A 138 -17.97 7.44 -15.09
CA TRP A 138 -19.09 8.17 -14.50
C TRP A 138 -18.67 9.11 -13.36
N LEU A 139 -17.66 8.72 -12.61
CA LEU A 139 -17.26 9.40 -11.40
C LEU A 139 -15.75 9.67 -11.38
N LEU A 140 -15.36 10.74 -10.70
CA LEU A 140 -14.05 10.96 -10.15
C LEU A 140 -14.25 11.17 -8.64
N SER A 141 -14.28 10.08 -7.90
CA SER A 141 -14.37 10.10 -6.45
C SER A 141 -13.10 9.60 -5.81
N GLU A 142 -12.70 10.18 -4.69
CA GLU A 142 -11.49 9.83 -3.97
C GLU A 142 -11.81 9.50 -2.52
N SER A 143 -11.27 8.40 -2.05
CA SER A 143 -11.35 7.98 -0.66
C SER A 143 -9.96 7.87 -0.07
N SER A 144 -9.76 8.44 1.11
CA SER A 144 -8.49 8.40 1.83
C SER A 144 -8.70 8.00 3.28
N LEU A 145 -7.89 7.06 3.75
CA LEU A 145 -7.85 6.63 5.14
C LEU A 145 -6.45 6.84 5.71
N TYR A 146 -6.37 7.66 6.75
CA TYR A 146 -5.15 7.83 7.55
C TYR A 146 -5.38 7.21 8.92
N SER A 147 -4.54 6.28 9.30
CA SER A 147 -4.66 5.59 10.58
C SER A 147 -3.31 5.51 11.29
N LYS A 148 -3.32 5.83 12.58
CA LYS A 148 -2.19 5.59 13.47
C LYS A 148 -2.70 4.81 14.68
N ARG A 149 -2.01 3.74 15.03
CA ARG A 149 -2.36 2.87 16.15
C ARG A 149 -1.11 2.53 16.94
N ALA A 150 -1.21 2.71 18.25
CA ALA A 150 -0.19 2.27 19.19
C ALA A 150 -0.80 1.23 20.15
N PHE A 151 -0.02 0.23 20.48
CA PHE A 151 -0.38 -0.80 21.47
C PHE A 151 0.79 -0.98 22.42
N LEU A 152 0.50 -1.01 23.72
CA LEU A 152 1.46 -1.24 24.77
C LEU A 152 0.91 -2.33 25.71
N ASP A 153 1.68 -3.37 25.94
CA ASP A 153 1.40 -4.43 26.92
C ASP A 153 2.60 -4.51 27.87
N PHE A 154 2.40 -4.20 29.11
CA PHE A 154 3.41 -4.30 30.16
C PHE A 154 2.93 -5.25 31.24
N ARG A 155 3.75 -6.26 31.51
CA ARG A 155 3.48 -7.26 32.54
C ARG A 155 4.62 -7.30 33.53
N ARG A 156 4.30 -7.30 34.81
CA ARG A 156 5.28 -7.45 35.89
C ARG A 156 4.75 -8.39 36.95
N SER A 157 5.57 -9.40 37.32
CA SER A 157 5.29 -10.29 38.41
C SER A 157 5.75 -9.61 39.72
N LEU A 158 4.83 -9.37 40.64
CA LEU A 158 5.09 -8.86 41.99
C LEU A 158 5.01 -10.02 42.99
N LYS A 159 6.05 -10.20 43.81
CA LYS A 159 5.96 -11.08 44.97
C LYS A 159 5.44 -10.25 46.16
N PHE A 160 4.25 -10.56 46.61
CA PHE A 160 3.74 -10.08 47.90
C PHE A 160 3.93 -11.18 48.93
N ASN A 161 4.85 -10.99 49.89
CA ASN A 161 5.24 -11.88 51.01
C ASN A 161 5.77 -13.27 50.62
N GLU A 162 6.78 -13.72 51.35
CA GLU A 162 7.51 -14.96 51.03
C GLU A 162 6.70 -16.25 51.16
N GLU A 163 5.49 -16.21 51.67
CA GLU A 163 4.71 -17.45 51.93
C GLU A 163 3.40 -17.62 51.13
N LYS A 164 2.86 -16.61 50.49
CA LYS A 164 1.59 -16.79 49.72
C LYS A 164 1.43 -15.77 48.57
N ASN A 165 1.21 -16.31 47.38
CA ASN A 165 0.63 -15.69 46.17
C ASN A 165 1.51 -14.76 45.35
N ILE A 166 1.80 -15.24 44.13
CA ILE A 166 2.28 -14.43 43.00
C ILE A 166 1.08 -13.69 42.42
N SER A 167 1.07 -12.36 42.56
CA SER A 167 0.08 -11.53 41.85
C SER A 167 0.67 -11.04 40.54
N THR A 168 -0.06 -11.18 39.44
CA THR A 168 0.29 -10.62 38.13
C THR A 168 -0.55 -9.39 37.90
N LEU A 169 0.07 -8.23 37.83
CA LEU A 169 -0.59 -7.00 37.37
C LEU A 169 -0.41 -6.87 35.87
N THR A 170 -1.51 -6.81 35.14
CA THR A 170 -1.55 -6.51 33.70
C THR A 170 -2.18 -5.12 33.55
N LEU A 171 -1.45 -4.19 32.95
CA LEU A 171 -1.91 -2.84 32.62
C LEU A 171 -2.11 -2.75 31.11
#